data_551570967f304588fd4ff9fc1ffe4c80
#
_entry.id   551570967f304588fd4ff9fc1ffe4c80
#
_cell.length_a   1.000
_cell.length_b   1.000
_cell.length_c   1.000
_cell.angle_alpha   90.00
_cell.angle_beta   90.00
_cell.angle_gamma   90.00
#
_symmetry.space_group_name_H-M   'P 1'
#
loop_
_entity.id
_entity.type
_entity.pdbx_description
1 polymer ?
#
loop_
_entity_poly.entity_id
_entity_poly.type
_entity_poly.pdbx_seq_one_letter_code
_entity_poly.pdbx_strand_id
1 'polypeptide(L)'
;MRQNPHGGDIYTKKCRVDFSVNVNPLGTPESVKEAVRKSAESVEQYPDALCRDLTRALSEKEQLPEENILFANGAAELIFALTQALRPKKALIAAPGFAEYEAALSAAGCFIRMYPLQKEKGFLLQDDFCDDLTDDLDLVFLCNPNNPTGLTIPQELLLKILDNCRERNIYLVLDECFIEFLPEPEKVTMQGLSLIHI
;
A
#
# COMPACT_ATOMS: atom_id res chain seq x y z
N MET A 1 -26.58 -11.25 -2.62
CA MET A 1 -25.33 -11.79 -2.03
C MET A 1 -24.29 -10.67 -2.05
N ARG A 2 -23.65 -10.37 -0.93
CA ARG A 2 -22.47 -9.48 -0.95
C ARG A 2 -21.38 -10.20 -1.75
N GLN A 3 -20.97 -9.67 -2.88
CA GLN A 3 -19.78 -10.16 -3.57
C GLN A 3 -18.56 -9.74 -2.75
N ASN A 4 -17.68 -10.69 -2.45
CA ASN A 4 -16.36 -10.37 -1.90
C ASN A 4 -15.57 -9.70 -3.04
N PRO A 5 -15.18 -8.42 -2.91
CA PRO A 5 -14.39 -7.73 -3.94
C PRO A 5 -12.96 -8.29 -4.04
N HIS A 6 -12.52 -9.04 -3.03
CA HIS A 6 -11.20 -9.65 -2.96
C HIS A 6 -11.25 -11.10 -3.44
N GLY A 7 -10.10 -11.61 -3.87
CA GLY A 7 -9.88 -13.02 -4.11
C GLY A 7 -9.86 -13.85 -2.82
N GLY A 8 -9.46 -15.13 -2.92
CA GLY A 8 -9.29 -16.03 -1.78
C GLY A 8 -10.58 -16.64 -1.24
N ASP A 9 -11.67 -16.60 -1.99
CA ASP A 9 -12.91 -17.27 -1.59
C ASP A 9 -12.82 -18.79 -1.80
N ILE A 10 -12.03 -19.44 -0.96
CA ILE A 10 -11.88 -20.90 -0.94
C ILE A 10 -13.07 -21.61 -0.28
N TYR A 11 -14.00 -20.88 0.32
CA TYR A 11 -15.15 -21.41 1.06
C TYR A 11 -16.33 -21.72 0.14
N THR A 12 -16.55 -20.86 -0.87
CA THR A 12 -17.65 -21.03 -1.83
C THR A 12 -17.17 -21.58 -3.17
N LYS A 13 -15.89 -21.35 -3.54
CA LYS A 13 -15.30 -21.81 -4.80
C LYS A 13 -14.17 -22.80 -4.53
N LYS A 14 -14.39 -24.07 -4.91
CA LYS A 14 -13.32 -25.06 -4.91
C LYS A 14 -12.54 -24.95 -6.22
N CYS A 15 -11.31 -24.50 -6.17
CA CYS A 15 -10.39 -24.48 -7.30
C CYS A 15 -9.17 -25.37 -7.04
N ARG A 16 -8.55 -25.87 -8.09
CA ARG A 16 -7.32 -26.68 -8.00
C ARG A 16 -6.11 -25.77 -7.75
N VAL A 17 -6.14 -24.57 -8.30
CA VAL A 17 -5.10 -23.53 -8.16
C VAL A 17 -5.83 -22.20 -7.99
N ASP A 18 -5.39 -21.41 -7.03
CA ASP A 18 -5.93 -20.08 -6.75
C ASP A 18 -4.89 -19.00 -7.13
N PHE A 19 -5.23 -18.19 -8.14
CA PHE A 19 -4.46 -17.02 -8.57
C PHE A 19 -5.13 -15.70 -8.17
N SER A 20 -6.15 -15.74 -7.31
CA SER A 20 -6.93 -14.55 -6.93
C SER A 20 -6.34 -13.80 -5.74
N VAL A 21 -5.32 -14.35 -5.09
CA VAL A 21 -4.63 -13.75 -3.93
C VAL A 21 -3.11 -13.93 -4.04
N ASN A 22 -2.38 -12.95 -3.54
CA ASN A 22 -0.92 -12.96 -3.47
C ASN A 22 -0.48 -13.63 -2.16
N VAL A 23 -0.34 -14.95 -2.17
CA VAL A 23 0.18 -15.72 -1.04
C VAL A 23 1.51 -16.36 -1.39
N ASN A 24 2.39 -16.50 -0.39
CA ASN A 24 3.67 -17.19 -0.58
C ASN A 24 3.44 -18.68 -0.95
N PRO A 25 3.79 -19.11 -2.18
CA PRO A 25 3.59 -20.50 -2.61
C PRO A 25 4.43 -21.52 -1.80
N LEU A 26 5.50 -21.06 -1.14
CA LEU A 26 6.33 -21.87 -0.25
C LEU A 26 5.72 -22.03 1.15
N GLY A 27 4.61 -21.32 1.42
CA GLY A 27 3.95 -21.32 2.72
C GLY A 27 4.63 -20.42 3.76
N THR A 28 4.17 -20.52 4.99
CA THR A 28 4.68 -19.73 6.12
C THR A 28 6.01 -20.29 6.63
N PRO A 29 7.07 -19.48 6.79
CA PRO A 29 8.34 -19.90 7.39
C PRO A 29 8.14 -20.51 8.77
N GLU A 30 8.94 -21.53 9.13
CA GLU A 30 8.81 -22.20 10.42
C GLU A 30 9.08 -21.27 11.61
N SER A 31 10.03 -20.33 11.46
CA SER A 31 10.28 -19.28 12.47
C SER A 31 9.05 -18.44 12.81
N VAL A 32 8.25 -18.10 11.79
CA VAL A 32 6.99 -17.36 11.97
C VAL A 32 5.95 -18.22 12.70
N LYS A 33 5.81 -19.49 12.30
CA LYS A 33 4.90 -20.42 12.98
C LYS A 33 5.26 -20.61 14.45
N GLU A 34 6.56 -20.70 14.76
CA GLU A 34 7.03 -20.82 16.13
C GLU A 34 6.76 -19.56 16.96
N ALA A 35 6.95 -18.38 16.38
CA ALA A 35 6.59 -17.11 17.02
C ALA A 35 5.08 -17.05 17.35
N VAL A 36 4.22 -17.51 16.42
CA VAL A 36 2.77 -17.60 16.65
C VAL A 36 2.44 -18.60 17.77
N ARG A 37 3.11 -19.76 17.82
CA ARG A 37 2.91 -20.74 18.93
C ARG A 37 3.26 -20.12 20.28
N LYS A 38 4.39 -19.41 20.35
CA LYS A 38 4.82 -18.71 21.58
C LYS A 38 3.84 -17.62 22.01
N SER A 39 3.27 -16.88 21.07
CA SER A 39 2.33 -15.81 21.40
C SER A 39 1.05 -16.34 22.08
N ALA A 40 0.71 -17.63 21.89
CA ALA A 40 -0.42 -18.25 22.57
C ALA A 40 -0.23 -18.33 24.11
N GLU A 41 1.02 -18.25 24.61
CA GLU A 41 1.31 -18.27 26.06
C GLU A 41 0.99 -16.94 26.76
N SER A 42 0.69 -15.90 26.01
CA SER A 42 0.43 -14.55 26.53
C SER A 42 -0.93 -13.97 26.08
N VAL A 43 -1.85 -14.82 25.59
CA VAL A 43 -3.14 -14.34 25.06
C VAL A 43 -4.06 -13.71 26.12
N GLU A 44 -3.81 -13.96 27.40
CA GLU A 44 -4.52 -13.33 28.52
C GLU A 44 -4.07 -11.89 28.78
N GLN A 45 -2.96 -11.46 28.17
CA GLN A 45 -2.42 -10.12 28.33
C GLN A 45 -2.94 -9.20 27.21
N TYR A 46 -3.18 -7.93 27.56
CA TYR A 46 -3.41 -6.92 26.51
C TYR A 46 -2.11 -6.74 25.69
N PRO A 47 -2.23 -6.68 24.36
CA PRO A 47 -1.06 -6.37 23.53
C PRO A 47 -0.55 -4.96 23.81
N ASP A 48 0.74 -4.74 23.52
CA ASP A 48 1.30 -3.38 23.56
C ASP A 48 0.68 -2.53 22.46
N ALA A 49 -0.24 -1.64 22.85
CA ALA A 49 -0.98 -0.76 21.93
C ALA A 49 -0.06 0.20 21.14
N LEU A 50 1.18 0.40 21.60
CA LEU A 50 2.17 1.26 20.93
C LEU A 50 3.17 0.45 20.10
N CYS A 51 3.08 -0.88 20.10
CA CYS A 51 3.98 -1.78 19.35
C CYS A 51 5.48 -1.45 19.54
N ARG A 52 5.90 -1.07 20.77
CA ARG A 52 7.23 -0.47 21.05
C ARG A 52 8.40 -1.31 20.56
N ASP A 53 8.39 -2.63 20.84
CA ASP A 53 9.49 -3.49 20.45
C ASP A 53 9.54 -3.69 18.93
N LEU A 54 8.37 -3.77 18.28
CA LEU A 54 8.28 -3.85 16.82
C LEU A 54 8.73 -2.55 16.16
N THR A 55 8.30 -1.39 16.72
CA THR A 55 8.71 -0.06 16.24
C THR A 55 10.23 0.10 16.30
N ARG A 56 10.84 -0.26 17.44
CA ARG A 56 12.30 -0.22 17.60
C ARG A 56 13.01 -1.12 16.60
N ALA A 57 12.55 -2.37 16.45
CA ALA A 57 13.16 -3.33 15.53
C ALA A 57 13.08 -2.84 14.07
N LEU A 58 11.95 -2.24 13.66
CA LEU A 58 11.80 -1.67 12.31
C LEU A 58 12.63 -0.40 12.14
N SER A 59 12.65 0.49 13.14
CA SER A 59 13.47 1.70 13.14
C SER A 59 14.97 1.36 12.94
N GLU A 60 15.48 0.36 13.65
CA GLU A 60 16.86 -0.10 13.51
C GLU A 60 17.12 -0.72 12.13
N LYS A 61 16.19 -1.54 11.61
CA LYS A 61 16.33 -2.18 10.30
C LYS A 61 16.32 -1.16 9.17
N GLU A 62 15.34 -0.26 9.18
CA GLU A 62 15.08 0.67 8.08
C GLU A 62 15.79 2.03 8.25
N GLN A 63 16.50 2.24 9.37
CA GLN A 63 17.19 3.48 9.71
C GLN A 63 16.25 4.70 9.69
N LEU A 64 15.01 4.51 10.18
CA LEU A 64 13.98 5.53 10.29
C LEU A 64 13.75 5.92 11.76
N PRO A 65 13.42 7.19 12.06
CA PRO A 65 12.98 7.59 13.41
C PRO A 65 11.73 6.83 13.85
N GLU A 66 11.68 6.39 15.12
CA GLU A 66 10.52 5.64 15.66
C GLU A 66 9.21 6.42 15.53
N GLU A 67 9.25 7.74 15.67
CA GLU A 67 8.09 8.63 15.54
C GLU A 67 7.49 8.66 14.11
N ASN A 68 8.22 8.19 13.11
CA ASN A 68 7.77 8.10 11.72
C ASN A 68 7.19 6.72 11.37
N ILE A 69 7.05 5.83 12.35
CA ILE A 69 6.60 4.45 12.14
C ILE A 69 5.25 4.24 12.82
N LEU A 70 4.29 3.71 12.07
CA LEU A 70 2.98 3.32 12.56
C LEU A 70 2.65 1.90 12.12
N PHE A 71 2.18 1.08 13.05
CA PHE A 71 1.72 -0.28 12.78
C PHE A 71 0.20 -0.40 12.83
N ALA A 72 -0.33 -1.28 11.97
CA ALA A 72 -1.73 -1.64 11.96
C ALA A 72 -1.94 -3.10 11.48
N ASN A 73 -3.16 -3.58 11.47
CA ASN A 73 -3.50 -4.94 11.03
C ASN A 73 -3.59 -5.00 9.50
N GLY A 74 -2.43 -4.97 8.86
CA GLY A 74 -2.27 -4.93 7.41
C GLY A 74 -2.42 -3.53 6.81
N ALA A 75 -1.99 -3.39 5.54
CA ALA A 75 -2.04 -2.14 4.81
C ALA A 75 -3.46 -1.55 4.72
N ALA A 76 -4.49 -2.40 4.66
CA ALA A 76 -5.88 -1.96 4.59
C ALA A 76 -6.27 -1.07 5.77
N GLU A 77 -5.92 -1.43 7.02
CA GLU A 77 -6.22 -0.60 8.19
C GLU A 77 -5.50 0.75 8.10
N LEU A 78 -4.23 0.77 7.66
CA LEU A 78 -3.47 2.01 7.48
C LEU A 78 -4.11 2.92 6.42
N ILE A 79 -4.54 2.36 5.27
CA ILE A 79 -5.19 3.09 4.19
C ILE A 79 -6.48 3.76 4.70
N PHE A 80 -7.33 3.01 5.41
CA PHE A 80 -8.57 3.54 5.98
C PHE A 80 -8.30 4.58 7.08
N ALA A 81 -7.38 4.31 8.00
CA ALA A 81 -7.03 5.24 9.08
C ALA A 81 -6.47 6.55 8.53
N LEU A 82 -5.55 6.47 7.57
CA LEU A 82 -4.95 7.62 6.90
C LEU A 82 -6.02 8.47 6.19
N THR A 83 -6.88 7.82 5.42
CA THR A 83 -7.96 8.50 4.69
C THR A 83 -8.93 9.19 5.64
N GLN A 84 -9.26 8.56 6.77
CA GLN A 84 -10.11 9.17 7.80
C GLN A 84 -9.43 10.34 8.52
N ALA A 85 -8.12 10.27 8.74
CA ALA A 85 -7.34 11.34 9.38
C ALA A 85 -7.21 12.56 8.46
N LEU A 86 -6.85 12.35 7.20
CA LEU A 86 -6.64 13.42 6.21
C LEU A 86 -7.93 14.02 5.66
N ARG A 87 -9.01 13.21 5.59
CA ARG A 87 -10.32 13.59 5.03
C ARG A 87 -10.22 14.30 3.68
N PRO A 88 -9.55 13.70 2.69
CA PRO A 88 -9.39 14.32 1.39
C PRO A 88 -10.76 14.54 0.74
N LYS A 89 -10.94 15.67 0.09
CA LYS A 89 -12.16 15.97 -0.70
C LYS A 89 -12.03 15.40 -2.11
N LYS A 90 -10.83 15.40 -2.65
CA LYS A 90 -10.55 14.90 -3.99
C LYS A 90 -9.23 14.14 -4.02
N ALA A 91 -9.24 12.94 -4.57
CA ALA A 91 -8.07 12.09 -4.69
C ALA A 91 -7.91 11.53 -6.12
N LEU A 92 -6.66 11.23 -6.48
CA LEU A 92 -6.29 10.56 -7.73
C LEU A 92 -5.72 9.18 -7.39
N ILE A 93 -6.21 8.15 -8.11
CA ILE A 93 -5.69 6.78 -8.04
C ILE A 93 -5.46 6.22 -9.44
N ALA A 94 -4.49 5.33 -9.60
CA ALA A 94 -4.29 4.59 -10.84
C ALA A 94 -5.24 3.38 -10.91
N ALA A 95 -5.77 3.08 -12.10
CA ALA A 95 -6.65 1.94 -12.34
C ALA A 95 -6.20 1.14 -13.59
N PRO A 96 -6.03 -0.21 -13.51
CA PRO A 96 -6.34 -1.05 -12.34
C PRO A 96 -5.36 -0.83 -11.18
N GLY A 97 -5.88 -0.85 -9.95
CA GLY A 97 -5.15 -0.67 -8.71
C GLY A 97 -5.75 -1.50 -7.57
N PHE A 98 -5.18 -1.38 -6.38
CA PHE A 98 -5.68 -2.08 -5.20
C PHE A 98 -7.04 -1.50 -4.76
N ALA A 99 -8.03 -2.38 -4.60
CA ALA A 99 -9.43 -1.98 -4.37
C ALA A 99 -9.66 -1.19 -3.07
N GLU A 100 -8.77 -1.36 -2.07
CA GLU A 100 -8.91 -0.68 -0.78
C GLU A 100 -8.72 0.83 -0.87
N TYR A 101 -7.98 1.34 -1.87
CA TYR A 101 -7.85 2.80 -2.05
C TYR A 101 -9.22 3.41 -2.37
N GLU A 102 -9.92 2.84 -3.37
CA GLU A 102 -11.26 3.29 -3.74
C GLU A 102 -12.26 3.11 -2.59
N ALA A 103 -12.19 1.97 -1.89
CA ALA A 103 -13.08 1.67 -0.77
C ALA A 103 -12.91 2.67 0.39
N ALA A 104 -11.66 2.97 0.80
CA ALA A 104 -11.37 3.90 1.87
C ALA A 104 -11.76 5.34 1.52
N LEU A 105 -11.40 5.79 0.31
CA LEU A 105 -11.76 7.12 -0.20
C LEU A 105 -13.28 7.30 -0.29
N SER A 106 -13.99 6.29 -0.82
CA SER A 106 -15.45 6.30 -0.89
C SER A 106 -16.10 6.35 0.50
N ALA A 107 -15.57 5.59 1.45
CA ALA A 107 -16.05 5.60 2.84
C ALA A 107 -15.86 6.98 3.53
N ALA A 108 -14.84 7.73 3.13
CA ALA A 108 -14.59 9.10 3.59
C ALA A 108 -15.42 10.16 2.84
N GLY A 109 -16.19 9.78 1.81
CA GLY A 109 -16.94 10.70 0.97
C GLY A 109 -16.08 11.52 0.01
N CYS A 110 -14.89 11.02 -0.31
CA CYS A 110 -13.95 11.66 -1.21
C CYS A 110 -14.40 11.52 -2.68
N PHE A 111 -14.25 12.57 -3.49
CA PHE A 111 -14.38 12.47 -4.94
C PHE A 111 -13.12 11.80 -5.51
N ILE A 112 -13.31 10.71 -6.25
CA ILE A 112 -12.20 9.92 -6.78
C ILE A 112 -12.07 10.16 -8.27
N ARG A 113 -10.90 10.62 -8.70
CA ARG A 113 -10.48 10.62 -10.10
C ARG A 113 -9.58 9.40 -10.34
N MET A 114 -9.83 8.69 -11.43
CA MET A 114 -9.04 7.52 -11.82
C MET A 114 -8.19 7.85 -13.03
N TYR A 115 -6.89 7.55 -12.96
CA TYR A 115 -5.99 7.54 -14.10
C TYR A 115 -5.98 6.13 -14.70
N PRO A 116 -6.44 5.95 -15.94
CA PRO A 116 -6.51 4.62 -16.56
C PRO A 116 -5.14 4.16 -17.05
N LEU A 117 -4.64 3.06 -16.48
CA LEU A 117 -3.47 2.36 -17.03
C LEU A 117 -3.88 1.63 -18.31
N GLN A 118 -3.28 1.99 -19.42
CA GLN A 118 -3.70 1.54 -20.75
C GLN A 118 -3.06 0.20 -21.10
N LYS A 119 -3.85 -0.75 -21.59
CA LYS A 119 -3.38 -2.06 -22.05
C LYS A 119 -2.35 -1.93 -23.19
N GLU A 120 -2.59 -0.99 -24.10
CA GLU A 120 -1.75 -0.70 -25.27
C GLU A 120 -0.36 -0.18 -24.86
N LYS A 121 -0.25 0.40 -23.67
CA LYS A 121 0.98 0.85 -23.03
C LYS A 121 1.52 -0.16 -22.00
N GLY A 122 1.04 -1.41 -22.03
CA GLY A 122 1.45 -2.47 -21.12
C GLY A 122 1.08 -2.23 -19.66
N PHE A 123 0.04 -1.44 -19.37
CA PHE A 123 -0.37 -1.02 -18.02
C PHE A 123 0.70 -0.27 -17.22
N LEU A 124 1.70 0.30 -17.88
CA LEU A 124 2.71 1.14 -17.24
C LEU A 124 2.14 2.54 -16.96
N LEU A 125 2.48 3.09 -15.78
CA LEU A 125 2.24 4.49 -15.49
C LEU A 125 3.07 5.34 -16.45
N GLN A 126 2.45 6.34 -17.08
CA GLN A 126 3.11 7.19 -18.07
C GLN A 126 3.45 8.56 -17.49
N ASP A 127 4.34 9.32 -18.16
CA ASP A 127 4.71 10.67 -17.77
C ASP A 127 3.51 11.63 -17.73
N ASP A 128 2.50 11.40 -18.56
CA ASP A 128 1.26 12.20 -18.61
C ASP A 128 0.40 12.09 -17.33
N PHE A 129 0.74 11.18 -16.41
CA PHE A 129 0.15 11.15 -15.08
C PHE A 129 0.37 12.48 -14.33
N CYS A 130 1.49 13.15 -14.58
CA CYS A 130 1.78 14.46 -13.98
C CYS A 130 0.80 15.55 -14.42
N ASP A 131 0.19 15.44 -15.61
CA ASP A 131 -0.81 16.39 -16.11
C ASP A 131 -2.12 16.30 -15.34
N ASP A 132 -2.37 15.14 -14.70
CA ASP A 132 -3.52 14.90 -13.85
C ASP A 132 -3.35 15.39 -12.40
N LEU A 133 -2.12 15.82 -12.00
CA LEU A 133 -1.84 16.40 -10.69
C LEU A 133 -2.26 17.87 -10.66
N THR A 134 -3.53 18.12 -10.45
CA THR A 134 -4.12 19.47 -10.44
C THR A 134 -4.25 20.04 -9.02
N ASP A 135 -4.25 21.36 -8.88
CA ASP A 135 -4.24 22.08 -7.58
C ASP A 135 -5.47 21.80 -6.69
N ASP A 136 -6.50 21.16 -7.23
CA ASP A 136 -7.71 20.78 -6.50
C ASP A 136 -7.68 19.36 -5.92
N LEU A 137 -6.55 18.65 -6.07
CA LEU A 137 -6.32 17.35 -5.43
C LEU A 137 -5.78 17.52 -4.02
N ASP A 138 -6.25 16.69 -3.10
CA ASP A 138 -5.73 16.60 -1.73
C ASP A 138 -4.78 15.40 -1.56
N LEU A 139 -5.02 14.32 -2.32
CA LEU A 139 -4.35 13.04 -2.10
C LEU A 139 -4.14 12.27 -3.40
N VAL A 140 -3.01 11.58 -3.49
CA VAL A 140 -2.68 10.59 -4.52
C VAL A 140 -2.29 9.29 -3.85
N PHE A 141 -2.91 8.16 -4.27
CA PHE A 141 -2.42 6.82 -3.96
C PHE A 141 -1.74 6.22 -5.18
N LEU A 142 -0.52 5.72 -4.98
CA LEU A 142 0.22 4.89 -5.93
C LEU A 142 0.69 3.62 -5.25
N CYS A 143 0.77 2.52 -6.00
CA CYS A 143 1.34 1.25 -5.57
C CYS A 143 2.56 0.91 -6.42
N ASN A 144 3.67 0.57 -5.79
CA ASN A 144 4.94 0.31 -6.49
C ASN A 144 5.75 -0.82 -5.81
N PRO A 145 5.80 -2.03 -6.36
CA PRO A 145 5.13 -2.51 -7.59
C PRO A 145 3.60 -2.48 -7.52
N ASN A 146 2.96 -2.15 -8.63
CA ASN A 146 1.50 -1.99 -8.67
C ASN A 146 0.76 -3.33 -8.51
N ASN A 147 -0.22 -3.36 -7.65
CA ASN A 147 -1.21 -4.44 -7.57
C ASN A 147 -2.47 -4.03 -8.37
N PRO A 148 -2.89 -4.77 -9.44
CA PRO A 148 -2.54 -6.19 -9.71
C PRO A 148 -1.48 -6.40 -10.81
N THR A 149 -0.91 -5.38 -11.41
CA THR A 149 -0.10 -5.54 -12.63
C THR A 149 1.30 -6.09 -12.38
N GLY A 150 1.84 -5.94 -11.15
CA GLY A 150 3.20 -6.32 -10.78
C GLY A 150 4.29 -5.42 -11.39
N LEU A 151 3.89 -4.32 -12.02
CA LEU A 151 4.80 -3.42 -12.71
C LEU A 151 5.31 -2.33 -11.78
N THR A 152 6.58 -1.95 -11.97
CA THR A 152 7.21 -0.86 -11.24
C THR A 152 7.06 0.47 -11.97
N ILE A 153 7.01 1.54 -11.19
CA ILE A 153 7.10 2.91 -11.69
C ILE A 153 8.58 3.32 -11.67
N PRO A 154 9.13 3.85 -12.78
CA PRO A 154 10.51 4.33 -12.79
C PRO A 154 10.74 5.39 -11.70
N GLN A 155 11.87 5.31 -10.99
CA GLN A 155 12.18 6.23 -9.90
C GLN A 155 12.18 7.69 -10.36
N GLU A 156 12.66 7.96 -11.58
CA GLU A 156 12.63 9.32 -12.16
C GLU A 156 11.20 9.87 -12.28
N LEU A 157 10.24 9.03 -12.65
CA LEU A 157 8.83 9.42 -12.72
C LEU A 157 8.24 9.61 -11.32
N LEU A 158 8.58 8.75 -10.36
CA LEU A 158 8.16 8.92 -8.96
C LEU A 158 8.68 10.23 -8.36
N LEU A 159 9.93 10.61 -8.65
CA LEU A 159 10.49 11.88 -8.21
C LEU A 159 9.75 13.07 -8.83
N LYS A 160 9.45 13.03 -10.14
CA LYS A 160 8.62 14.07 -10.80
C LYS A 160 7.23 14.17 -10.15
N ILE A 161 6.59 13.05 -9.87
CA ILE A 161 5.27 13.01 -9.20
C ILE A 161 5.38 13.62 -7.80
N LEU A 162 6.41 13.27 -7.03
CA LEU A 162 6.65 13.81 -5.69
C LEU A 162 6.82 15.31 -5.71
N ASP A 163 7.65 15.85 -6.63
CA ASP A 163 7.88 17.28 -6.74
C ASP A 163 6.59 18.02 -7.13
N ASN A 164 5.83 17.49 -8.07
CA ASN A 164 4.52 18.03 -8.43
C ASN A 164 3.53 18.03 -7.26
N CYS A 165 3.50 16.95 -6.48
CA CYS A 165 2.66 16.87 -5.28
C CYS A 165 3.08 17.90 -4.22
N ARG A 166 4.39 18.07 -3.97
CA ARG A 166 4.92 19.05 -3.02
C ARG A 166 4.56 20.48 -3.42
N GLU A 167 4.75 20.85 -4.69
CA GLU A 167 4.42 22.19 -5.20
C GLU A 167 2.94 22.54 -5.02
N ARG A 168 2.05 21.55 -5.08
CA ARG A 168 0.59 21.71 -4.99
C ARG A 168 0.00 21.35 -3.62
N ASN A 169 0.85 21.03 -2.64
CA ASN A 169 0.40 20.55 -1.31
C ASN A 169 -0.53 19.33 -1.37
N ILE A 170 -0.26 18.41 -2.29
CA ILE A 170 -0.97 17.13 -2.42
C ILE A 170 -0.23 16.08 -1.59
N TYR A 171 -0.94 15.33 -0.76
CA TYR A 171 -0.37 14.17 -0.10
C TYR A 171 -0.13 13.04 -1.09
N LEU A 172 1.11 12.58 -1.20
CA LEU A 172 1.45 11.38 -1.95
C LEU A 172 1.61 10.21 -0.97
N VAL A 173 0.77 9.19 -1.14
CA VAL A 173 0.86 7.91 -0.43
C VAL A 173 1.37 6.86 -1.39
N LEU A 174 2.52 6.29 -1.08
CA LEU A 174 3.14 5.24 -1.87
C LEU A 174 3.07 3.92 -1.11
N ASP A 175 2.33 2.97 -1.68
CA ASP A 175 2.23 1.61 -1.18
C ASP A 175 3.33 0.75 -1.81
N GLU A 176 4.31 0.38 -1.01
CA GLU A 176 5.46 -0.45 -1.38
C GLU A 176 5.39 -1.86 -0.79
N CYS A 177 4.19 -2.36 -0.45
CA CYS A 177 4.03 -3.66 0.22
C CYS A 177 4.62 -4.85 -0.57
N PHE A 178 4.90 -4.69 -1.87
CA PHE A 178 5.54 -5.69 -2.72
C PHE A 178 6.98 -5.35 -3.12
N ILE A 179 7.58 -4.30 -2.56
CA ILE A 179 8.91 -3.83 -2.96
C ILE A 179 10.00 -4.89 -2.73
N GLU A 180 9.90 -5.65 -1.63
CA GLU A 180 10.86 -6.71 -1.25
C GLU A 180 10.85 -7.91 -2.21
N PHE A 181 9.89 -8.01 -3.15
CA PHE A 181 9.89 -9.04 -4.20
C PHE A 181 10.77 -8.67 -5.39
N LEU A 182 11.28 -7.44 -5.43
CA LEU A 182 12.20 -7.01 -6.48
C LEU A 182 13.63 -7.52 -6.20
N PRO A 183 14.42 -7.81 -7.24
CA PRO A 183 15.81 -8.21 -7.07
C PRO A 183 16.69 -7.14 -6.42
N GLU A 184 16.40 -5.86 -6.64
CA GLU A 184 17.15 -4.69 -6.17
C GLU A 184 16.15 -3.61 -5.67
N PRO A 185 15.46 -3.87 -4.54
CA PRO A 185 14.43 -2.97 -4.03
C PRO A 185 14.95 -1.57 -3.72
N GLU A 186 16.23 -1.46 -3.29
CA GLU A 186 16.89 -0.20 -2.96
C GLU A 186 17.03 0.76 -4.15
N LYS A 187 16.93 0.25 -5.39
CA LYS A 187 16.97 1.10 -6.60
C LYS A 187 15.60 1.66 -6.99
N VAL A 188 14.55 1.21 -6.34
CA VAL A 188 13.16 1.51 -6.73
C VAL A 188 12.39 2.17 -5.59
N THR A 189 12.72 1.82 -4.35
CA THR A 189 12.04 2.39 -3.16
C THR A 189 12.22 3.90 -3.08
N MET A 190 11.18 4.55 -2.61
CA MET A 190 11.18 5.97 -2.26
C MET A 190 11.31 6.19 -0.75
N GLN A 191 11.63 5.14 0.01
CA GLN A 191 11.87 5.22 1.46
C GLN A 191 12.95 6.26 1.78
N GLY A 192 12.77 6.99 2.86
CA GLY A 192 13.68 8.10 3.24
C GLY A 192 13.41 9.43 2.55
N LEU A 193 12.51 9.48 1.56
CA LEU A 193 11.97 10.73 1.04
C LEU A 193 10.72 11.12 1.83
N SER A 194 10.45 12.41 1.96
CA SER A 194 9.31 12.92 2.76
C SER A 194 7.97 12.56 2.13
N LEU A 195 7.55 11.32 2.30
CA LEU A 195 6.33 10.68 1.78
C LEU A 195 5.59 9.95 2.89
N ILE A 196 4.38 9.50 2.60
CA ILE A 196 3.68 8.48 3.38
C ILE A 196 3.88 7.15 2.65
N HIS A 197 4.54 6.20 3.33
CA HIS A 197 4.76 4.83 2.85
C HIS A 197 3.86 3.84 3.60
N ILE A 198 3.39 2.85 2.88
CA ILE A 198 2.64 1.71 3.43
C ILE A 198 3.36 0.41 3.08
#